data_280fbd7083f737f9624785d23d46f353
#
_entry.id   280fbd7083f737f9624785d23d46f353
#
_cell.length_a   1.000
_cell.length_b   1.000
_cell.length_c   1.000
_cell.angle_alpha   90.00
_cell.angle_beta   90.00
_cell.angle_gamma   90.00
#
_symmetry.space_group_name_H-M   'P 1'
#
loop_
_entity.id
_entity.type
_entity.pdbx_description
1 polymer ?
#
loop_
_entity_poly.entity_id
_entity_poly.type
_entity_poly.pdbx_seq_one_letter_code
_entity_poly.pdbx_strand_id
1 'polypeptide(L)'
;MKTLDKNGSLNKDDIMALMVTDISNYRAGYLTREQLDMQHQYAIVSEFDERKYNQIAHLIGYLKRFVDLKYDKNEERFWFADDPQIADKDFDESFARDGVKHRIYKDELKEESKAIYGEPVCYLDKKPYKSLIASHIKPCVDCLKEHNEEEAYDVDNGLLLSPTVDSYFDKKDISFRDDGSILIGSNVAETIRIDFEKYKLDDAILNERRKRYLAYHRKLFEKKNGGIQ
;
A
#
# COMPACT_ATOMS: atom_id res chain seq x y z
N MET A 1 -8.64 13.70 -16.53
CA MET A 1 -8.00 12.82 -17.54
C MET A 1 -7.70 13.58 -18.85
N LYS A 2 -8.66 14.19 -19.56
CA LYS A 2 -8.38 14.93 -20.84
C LYS A 2 -7.31 16.01 -20.74
N THR A 3 -7.24 16.76 -19.63
CA THR A 3 -6.21 17.79 -19.41
C THR A 3 -4.83 17.14 -19.22
N LEU A 4 -4.73 16.01 -18.55
CA LEU A 4 -3.49 15.25 -18.41
C LEU A 4 -3.02 14.74 -19.79
N ASP A 5 -3.92 14.12 -20.56
CA ASP A 5 -3.65 13.63 -21.90
C ASP A 5 -3.11 14.75 -22.82
N LYS A 6 -3.74 15.94 -22.75
CA LYS A 6 -3.31 17.10 -23.57
C LYS A 6 -1.94 17.66 -23.19
N ASN A 7 -1.58 17.62 -21.90
CA ASN A 7 -0.36 18.26 -21.39
C ASN A 7 0.78 17.27 -21.09
N GLY A 8 0.54 15.95 -21.24
CA GLY A 8 1.47 14.86 -20.95
C GLY A 8 1.68 14.63 -19.46
N SER A 9 1.77 15.68 -18.65
CA SER A 9 1.91 15.57 -17.20
C SER A 9 1.23 16.71 -16.47
N LEU A 10 0.83 16.49 -15.22
CA LEU A 10 0.27 17.49 -14.32
C LEU A 10 0.94 17.42 -12.95
N ASN A 11 1.34 18.58 -12.43
CA ASN A 11 1.88 18.70 -11.07
C ASN A 11 0.80 19.11 -10.08
N LYS A 12 1.18 19.34 -8.82
CA LYS A 12 0.26 19.75 -7.75
C LYS A 12 -0.46 21.06 -8.06
N ASP A 13 0.25 22.02 -8.65
CA ASP A 13 -0.27 23.34 -9.00
C ASP A 13 -1.30 23.25 -10.13
N ASP A 14 -1.04 22.36 -11.10
CA ASP A 14 -1.99 22.06 -12.18
C ASP A 14 -3.28 21.42 -11.65
N ILE A 15 -3.15 20.54 -10.64
CA ILE A 15 -4.30 19.91 -9.98
C ILE A 15 -5.11 20.97 -9.22
N MET A 16 -4.43 21.88 -8.53
CA MET A 16 -5.08 23.01 -7.86
C MET A 16 -5.82 23.92 -8.86
N ALA A 17 -5.18 24.23 -9.99
CA ALA A 17 -5.78 24.99 -11.10
C ALA A 17 -7.08 24.31 -11.59
N LEU A 18 -7.05 22.98 -11.76
CA LEU A 18 -8.23 22.20 -12.15
C LEU A 18 -9.34 22.22 -11.09
N MET A 19 -8.98 22.23 -9.81
CA MET A 19 -9.96 22.26 -8.71
C MET A 19 -10.72 23.59 -8.60
N VAL A 20 -10.08 24.69 -9.00
CA VAL A 20 -10.71 26.02 -8.97
C VAL A 20 -11.48 26.34 -10.25
N THR A 21 -11.29 25.52 -11.31
CA THR A 21 -11.84 25.75 -12.64
C THR A 21 -13.18 25.06 -12.83
N ASP A 22 -14.17 25.80 -13.31
CA ASP A 22 -15.34 25.18 -13.93
C ASP A 22 -15.01 24.79 -15.37
N ILE A 23 -14.72 23.49 -15.58
CA ILE A 23 -14.33 22.96 -16.87
C ILE A 23 -15.41 23.09 -17.96
N SER A 24 -16.67 23.29 -17.58
CA SER A 24 -17.78 23.49 -18.53
C SER A 24 -17.64 24.79 -19.35
N ASN A 25 -16.90 25.77 -18.84
CA ASN A 25 -16.57 27.01 -19.53
C ASN A 25 -15.56 26.82 -20.67
N TYR A 26 -14.97 25.64 -20.78
CA TYR A 26 -13.95 25.34 -21.79
C TYR A 26 -14.52 24.36 -22.83
N ARG A 27 -14.79 24.87 -24.05
CA ARG A 27 -15.39 24.09 -25.14
C ARG A 27 -14.66 22.79 -25.45
N ALA A 28 -13.35 22.76 -25.27
CA ALA A 28 -12.51 21.57 -25.50
C ALA A 28 -12.69 20.53 -24.40
N GLY A 29 -13.23 20.90 -23.22
CA GLY A 29 -13.36 20.03 -22.05
C GLY A 29 -12.04 19.68 -21.39
N TYR A 30 -10.97 20.46 -21.65
CA TYR A 30 -9.66 20.39 -21.03
C TYR A 30 -8.99 21.77 -21.00
N LEU A 31 -7.94 21.91 -20.18
CA LEU A 31 -7.10 23.10 -20.12
C LEU A 31 -5.77 22.86 -20.84
N THR A 32 -5.29 23.87 -21.57
CA THR A 32 -3.91 23.93 -22.09
C THR A 32 -2.95 24.33 -20.97
N ARG A 33 -1.65 24.24 -21.21
CA ARG A 33 -0.60 24.67 -20.24
C ARG A 33 -0.80 26.13 -19.83
N GLU A 34 -0.98 27.03 -20.76
CA GLU A 34 -1.21 28.47 -20.50
C GLU A 34 -2.47 28.70 -19.66
N GLN A 35 -3.52 27.92 -19.92
CA GLN A 35 -4.77 28.02 -19.15
C GLN A 35 -4.62 27.48 -17.74
N LEU A 36 -3.83 26.40 -17.56
CA LEU A 36 -3.49 25.89 -16.23
C LEU A 36 -2.73 26.93 -15.42
N ASP A 37 -1.71 27.55 -16.01
CA ASP A 37 -0.92 28.60 -15.35
C ASP A 37 -1.79 29.79 -14.93
N MET A 38 -2.72 30.20 -15.80
CA MET A 38 -3.67 31.29 -15.50
C MET A 38 -4.62 30.93 -14.36
N GLN A 39 -5.16 29.71 -14.36
CA GLN A 39 -6.05 29.24 -13.29
C GLN A 39 -5.31 29.01 -11.98
N HIS A 40 -4.03 28.59 -12.02
CA HIS A 40 -3.19 28.50 -10.84
C HIS A 40 -2.97 29.89 -10.21
N GLN A 41 -2.65 30.92 -11.00
CA GLN A 41 -2.56 32.30 -10.48
C GLN A 41 -3.87 32.76 -9.85
N TYR A 42 -5.00 32.45 -10.46
CA TYR A 42 -6.30 32.73 -9.86
C TYR A 42 -6.51 31.98 -8.53
N ALA A 43 -6.09 30.73 -8.44
CA ALA A 43 -6.17 29.95 -7.21
C ALA A 43 -5.38 30.60 -6.07
N ILE A 44 -4.16 31.09 -6.35
CA ILE A 44 -3.31 31.81 -5.38
C ILE A 44 -3.98 33.12 -4.93
N VAL A 45 -4.41 33.97 -5.88
CA VAL A 45 -5.03 35.27 -5.57
C VAL A 45 -6.31 35.11 -4.77
N SER A 46 -7.05 34.02 -4.99
CA SER A 46 -8.29 33.72 -4.26
C SER A 46 -8.06 32.99 -2.94
N GLU A 47 -6.82 32.78 -2.51
CA GLU A 47 -6.44 32.02 -1.29
C GLU A 47 -7.04 30.59 -1.29
N PHE A 48 -7.22 30.02 -2.48
CA PHE A 48 -7.85 28.71 -2.62
C PHE A 48 -6.98 27.60 -2.02
N ASP A 49 -5.67 27.68 -2.16
CA ASP A 49 -4.69 26.75 -1.61
C ASP A 49 -4.75 26.70 -0.08
N GLU A 50 -4.84 27.84 0.59
CA GLU A 50 -4.96 27.91 2.06
C GLU A 50 -6.30 27.32 2.54
N ARG A 51 -7.40 27.74 1.91
CA ARG A 51 -8.76 27.30 2.29
C ARG A 51 -9.02 25.82 1.98
N LYS A 52 -8.34 25.24 0.99
CA LYS A 52 -8.60 23.90 0.46
C LYS A 52 -7.42 22.94 0.59
N TYR A 53 -6.39 23.30 1.37
CA TYR A 53 -5.17 22.51 1.57
C TYR A 53 -5.44 21.02 1.80
N ASN A 54 -6.32 20.68 2.73
CA ASN A 54 -6.65 19.28 3.02
C ASN A 54 -7.33 18.58 1.84
N GLN A 55 -8.17 19.28 1.09
CA GLN A 55 -8.88 18.71 -0.06
C GLN A 55 -7.93 18.45 -1.24
N ILE A 56 -6.96 19.35 -1.47
CA ILE A 56 -5.90 19.16 -2.47
C ILE A 56 -5.07 17.93 -2.12
N ALA A 57 -4.63 17.81 -0.86
CA ALA A 57 -3.87 16.66 -0.38
C ALA A 57 -4.65 15.35 -0.51
N HIS A 58 -5.95 15.36 -0.19
CA HIS A 58 -6.82 14.20 -0.36
C HIS A 58 -6.98 13.81 -1.83
N LEU A 59 -7.21 14.78 -2.73
CA LEU A 59 -7.33 14.51 -4.16
C LEU A 59 -6.05 13.90 -4.73
N ILE A 60 -4.89 14.46 -4.39
CA ILE A 60 -3.59 13.90 -4.76
C ILE A 60 -3.46 12.46 -4.24
N GLY A 61 -3.85 12.21 -2.98
CA GLY A 61 -3.87 10.88 -2.39
C GLY A 61 -4.79 9.89 -3.13
N TYR A 62 -5.91 10.36 -3.66
CA TYR A 62 -6.79 9.55 -4.52
C TYR A 62 -6.17 9.29 -5.89
N LEU A 63 -5.61 10.32 -6.54
CA LEU A 63 -4.99 10.17 -7.86
C LEU A 63 -3.83 9.16 -7.86
N LYS A 64 -3.05 9.10 -6.80
CA LYS A 64 -1.97 8.09 -6.60
C LYS A 64 -2.48 6.64 -6.56
N ARG A 65 -3.76 6.41 -6.43
CA ARG A 65 -4.38 5.07 -6.39
C ARG A 65 -4.95 4.63 -7.74
N PHE A 66 -4.93 5.51 -8.75
CA PHE A 66 -5.37 5.16 -10.08
C PHE A 66 -4.28 4.37 -10.80
N VAL A 67 -4.66 3.24 -11.37
CA VAL A 67 -3.77 2.29 -12.04
C VAL A 67 -3.11 2.89 -13.28
N ASP A 68 -3.88 3.70 -13.99
CA ASP A 68 -3.45 4.31 -15.24
C ASP A 68 -2.59 5.57 -15.03
N LEU A 69 -2.31 5.91 -13.76
CA LEU A 69 -1.49 7.06 -13.41
C LEU A 69 -0.21 6.66 -12.71
N LYS A 70 0.91 7.19 -13.19
CA LYS A 70 2.19 7.21 -12.48
C LYS A 70 2.36 8.51 -11.73
N TYR A 71 3.16 8.52 -10.67
CA TYR A 71 3.44 9.69 -9.85
C TYR A 71 4.91 9.74 -9.46
N ASP A 72 5.57 10.82 -9.83
CA ASP A 72 6.92 11.14 -9.33
C ASP A 72 6.81 11.93 -8.02
N LYS A 73 7.46 11.41 -6.98
CA LYS A 73 7.46 12.02 -5.66
C LYS A 73 8.37 13.26 -5.59
N ASN A 74 9.44 13.30 -6.39
CA ASN A 74 10.41 14.40 -6.37
C ASN A 74 9.91 15.62 -7.14
N GLU A 75 9.27 15.38 -8.29
CA GLU A 75 8.66 16.43 -9.11
C GLU A 75 7.20 16.71 -8.75
N GLU A 76 6.61 15.92 -7.82
CA GLU A 76 5.19 15.96 -7.43
C GLU A 76 4.23 15.95 -8.64
N ARG A 77 4.52 15.11 -9.65
CA ARG A 77 3.91 15.15 -10.97
C ARG A 77 3.25 13.81 -11.33
N PHE A 78 2.10 13.89 -12.02
CA PHE A 78 1.35 12.75 -12.56
C PHE A 78 1.46 12.70 -14.08
N TRP A 79 1.46 11.50 -14.66
CA TRP A 79 1.30 11.22 -16.09
C TRP A 79 0.60 9.88 -16.30
N PHE A 80 0.18 9.59 -17.54
CA PHE A 80 -0.35 8.27 -17.87
C PHE A 80 0.76 7.22 -17.90
N ALA A 81 0.44 6.02 -17.42
CA ALA A 81 1.40 4.90 -17.38
C ALA A 81 1.92 4.50 -18.76
N ASP A 82 1.14 4.75 -19.80
CA ASP A 82 1.42 4.35 -21.19
C ASP A 82 2.00 5.51 -22.03
N ASP A 83 2.41 6.63 -21.43
CA ASP A 83 2.96 7.77 -22.18
C ASP A 83 4.38 7.45 -22.68
N PRO A 84 4.58 7.24 -24.01
CA PRO A 84 5.87 6.85 -24.57
C PRO A 84 6.93 7.97 -24.48
N GLN A 85 6.54 9.23 -24.25
CA GLN A 85 7.49 10.36 -24.16
C GLN A 85 8.22 10.42 -22.81
N ILE A 86 7.76 9.68 -21.82
CA ILE A 86 8.31 9.67 -20.45
C ILE A 86 9.05 8.37 -20.15
N ALA A 87 8.96 7.36 -21.04
CA ALA A 87 9.58 6.04 -20.86
C ALA A 87 11.14 6.08 -20.79
N ASP A 88 11.78 7.19 -21.18
CA ASP A 88 13.25 7.29 -21.29
C ASP A 88 13.94 8.10 -20.17
N LYS A 89 13.21 8.55 -19.17
CA LYS A 89 13.87 9.06 -17.97
C LYS A 89 14.05 7.88 -17.01
N ASP A 90 15.30 7.66 -16.57
CA ASP A 90 15.66 6.77 -15.46
C ASP A 90 14.83 7.13 -14.20
N PHE A 91 13.55 6.80 -14.27
CA PHE A 91 12.77 6.69 -13.05
C PHE A 91 13.32 5.50 -12.31
N ASP A 92 13.91 5.78 -11.18
CA ASP A 92 13.98 4.80 -10.13
C ASP A 92 12.53 4.35 -9.89
N GLU A 93 12.07 3.36 -10.67
CA GLU A 93 10.80 2.63 -10.49
C GLU A 93 10.80 1.92 -9.14
N SER A 94 11.55 2.51 -8.20
CA SER A 94 11.80 2.00 -6.89
C SER A 94 10.46 1.84 -6.20
N PHE A 95 9.90 0.61 -6.42
CA PHE A 95 9.19 -0.04 -5.35
C PHE A 95 7.82 0.56 -4.99
N ALA A 96 7.18 1.30 -5.91
CA ALA A 96 5.79 1.68 -5.79
C ALA A 96 4.91 0.42 -5.92
N ARG A 97 4.20 0.06 -4.85
CA ARG A 97 3.21 -1.02 -4.88
C ARG A 97 2.21 -0.77 -6.01
N ASP A 98 2.05 -1.73 -6.91
CA ASP A 98 0.95 -1.73 -7.86
C ASP A 98 -0.38 -1.82 -7.09
N GLY A 99 -1.17 -0.76 -7.16
CA GLY A 99 -2.42 -0.66 -6.39
C GLY A 99 -3.47 -1.68 -6.80
N VAL A 100 -3.44 -2.19 -8.04
CA VAL A 100 -4.35 -3.23 -8.52
C VAL A 100 -3.90 -4.58 -8.01
N LYS A 101 -2.64 -4.94 -8.20
CA LYS A 101 -2.09 -6.21 -7.71
C LYS A 101 -2.22 -6.30 -6.21
N HIS A 102 -1.98 -5.20 -5.48
CA HIS A 102 -2.19 -5.18 -4.04
C HIS A 102 -3.65 -5.38 -3.62
N ARG A 103 -4.62 -4.86 -4.38
CA ARG A 103 -6.04 -5.11 -4.14
C ARG A 103 -6.40 -6.57 -4.40
N ILE A 104 -5.96 -7.13 -5.53
CA ILE A 104 -6.15 -8.54 -5.86
C ILE A 104 -5.59 -9.43 -4.75
N TYR A 105 -4.32 -9.24 -4.37
CA TYR A 105 -3.68 -9.92 -3.26
C TYR A 105 -4.48 -9.87 -1.95
N LYS A 106 -5.01 -8.70 -1.61
CA LYS A 106 -5.85 -8.52 -0.41
C LYS A 106 -7.18 -9.25 -0.51
N ASP A 107 -7.79 -9.28 -1.68
CA ASP A 107 -9.06 -9.97 -1.91
C ASP A 107 -8.84 -11.48 -1.94
N GLU A 108 -7.77 -11.99 -2.52
CA GLU A 108 -7.38 -13.40 -2.49
C GLU A 108 -7.15 -13.91 -1.06
N LEU A 109 -6.47 -13.16 -0.19
CA LEU A 109 -6.33 -13.51 1.23
C LEU A 109 -7.67 -13.60 1.97
N LYS A 110 -8.62 -12.73 1.64
CA LYS A 110 -9.97 -12.81 2.23
C LYS A 110 -10.74 -14.01 1.72
N GLU A 111 -10.64 -14.33 0.44
CA GLU A 111 -11.29 -15.51 -0.13
C GLU A 111 -10.65 -16.81 0.41
N GLU A 112 -9.32 -16.86 0.59
CA GLU A 112 -8.66 -17.96 1.28
C GLU A 112 -9.22 -18.13 2.71
N SER A 113 -9.28 -17.04 3.48
CA SER A 113 -9.84 -17.08 4.84
C SER A 113 -11.28 -17.57 4.85
N LYS A 114 -12.10 -17.09 3.93
CA LYS A 114 -13.50 -17.51 3.79
C LYS A 114 -13.63 -18.96 3.38
N ALA A 115 -12.77 -19.46 2.52
CA ALA A 115 -12.77 -20.87 2.12
C ALA A 115 -12.44 -21.80 3.30
N ILE A 116 -11.55 -21.39 4.20
CA ILE A 116 -11.10 -22.20 5.34
C ILE A 116 -12.03 -22.06 6.54
N TYR A 117 -12.48 -20.84 6.85
CA TYR A 117 -13.20 -20.54 8.10
C TYR A 117 -14.67 -20.15 7.91
N GLY A 118 -15.17 -20.08 6.68
CA GLY A 118 -16.54 -19.67 6.36
C GLY A 118 -16.74 -18.15 6.23
N GLU A 119 -15.86 -17.36 6.83
CA GLU A 119 -15.84 -15.89 6.75
C GLU A 119 -14.40 -15.35 6.89
N PRO A 120 -14.13 -14.10 6.49
CA PRO A 120 -12.83 -13.49 6.71
C PRO A 120 -12.55 -13.29 8.20
N VAL A 121 -11.48 -13.91 8.71
CA VAL A 121 -11.05 -13.85 10.12
C VAL A 121 -9.56 -13.50 10.23
N CYS A 122 -9.15 -12.99 11.38
CA CYS A 122 -7.73 -12.87 11.71
C CYS A 122 -7.13 -14.27 11.90
N TYR A 123 -6.04 -14.57 11.18
CA TYR A 123 -5.40 -15.89 11.17
C TYR A 123 -4.79 -16.29 12.52
N LEU A 124 -4.54 -15.36 13.44
CA LEU A 124 -4.04 -15.70 14.77
C LEU A 124 -5.17 -16.12 15.73
N ASP A 125 -6.16 -15.26 15.98
CA ASP A 125 -7.19 -15.47 17.00
C ASP A 125 -8.55 -15.96 16.44
N LYS A 126 -8.65 -16.16 15.12
CA LYS A 126 -9.84 -16.68 14.41
C LYS A 126 -11.10 -15.83 14.58
N LYS A 127 -10.95 -14.54 14.89
CA LYS A 127 -12.09 -13.64 15.07
C LYS A 127 -12.37 -12.81 13.82
N PRO A 128 -13.65 -12.62 13.47
CA PRO A 128 -14.04 -11.67 12.45
C PRO A 128 -13.93 -10.23 12.99
N TYR A 129 -13.07 -9.44 12.38
CA TYR A 129 -12.94 -8.02 12.70
C TYR A 129 -13.54 -7.16 11.60
N LYS A 130 -14.09 -6.01 11.99
CA LYS A 130 -14.59 -5.02 11.01
C LYS A 130 -13.53 -4.59 10.01
N SER A 131 -12.27 -4.57 10.43
CA SER A 131 -11.12 -4.28 9.59
C SER A 131 -10.08 -5.37 9.76
N LEU A 132 -9.69 -6.01 8.67
CA LEU A 132 -8.59 -6.96 8.60
C LEU A 132 -7.53 -6.43 7.64
N ILE A 133 -6.27 -6.66 7.99
CA ILE A 133 -5.11 -6.21 7.24
C ILE A 133 -4.47 -7.41 6.54
N ALA A 134 -4.24 -7.28 5.24
CA ALA A 134 -3.42 -8.22 4.47
C ALA A 134 -1.95 -7.87 4.73
N SER A 135 -1.39 -8.51 5.74
CA SER A 135 -0.02 -8.27 6.21
C SER A 135 0.97 -9.10 5.41
N HIS A 136 2.00 -8.45 4.82
CA HIS A 136 3.06 -9.17 4.14
C HIS A 136 4.01 -9.84 5.14
N ILE A 137 4.33 -11.10 4.88
CA ILE A 137 5.32 -11.87 5.67
C ILE A 137 6.73 -11.43 5.30
N LYS A 138 7.13 -11.59 4.03
CA LYS A 138 8.30 -10.94 3.45
C LYS A 138 7.86 -9.57 2.93
N PRO A 139 8.47 -8.47 3.36
CA PRO A 139 8.02 -7.14 2.97
C PRO A 139 7.96 -6.99 1.44
N CYS A 140 6.85 -6.42 0.95
CA CYS A 140 6.64 -6.19 -0.48
C CYS A 140 7.82 -5.40 -1.11
N VAL A 141 8.33 -4.39 -0.39
CA VAL A 141 9.47 -3.60 -0.84
C VAL A 141 10.74 -4.44 -1.01
N ASP A 142 10.95 -5.47 -0.19
CA ASP A 142 12.14 -6.34 -0.30
C ASP A 142 11.99 -7.27 -1.52
N CYS A 143 10.79 -7.80 -1.77
CA CYS A 143 10.51 -8.57 -2.98
C CYS A 143 10.73 -7.75 -4.25
N LEU A 144 10.24 -6.51 -4.29
CA LEU A 144 10.39 -5.63 -5.44
C LEU A 144 11.86 -5.23 -5.68
N LYS A 145 12.65 -5.00 -4.62
CA LYS A 145 14.10 -4.75 -4.72
C LYS A 145 14.87 -5.95 -5.31
N GLU A 146 14.38 -7.15 -5.06
CA GLU A 146 14.91 -8.38 -5.64
C GLU A 146 14.36 -8.66 -7.05
N HIS A 147 13.58 -7.72 -7.62
CA HIS A 147 12.90 -7.87 -8.91
C HIS A 147 11.96 -9.10 -8.95
N ASN A 148 11.41 -9.47 -7.81
CA ASN A 148 10.52 -10.61 -7.67
C ASN A 148 9.08 -10.14 -7.36
N GLU A 149 8.43 -9.65 -8.39
CA GLU A 149 7.06 -9.13 -8.29
C GLU A 149 6.05 -10.25 -7.96
N GLU A 150 6.31 -11.48 -8.39
CA GLU A 150 5.48 -12.63 -8.07
C GLU A 150 5.41 -12.86 -6.56
N GLU A 151 6.54 -12.81 -5.86
CA GLU A 151 6.57 -12.92 -4.39
C GLU A 151 5.90 -11.73 -3.69
N ALA A 152 5.98 -10.53 -4.30
CA ALA A 152 5.41 -9.33 -3.72
C ALA A 152 3.88 -9.40 -3.59
N TYR A 153 3.21 -10.16 -4.47
CA TYR A 153 1.74 -10.27 -4.52
C TYR A 153 1.26 -11.72 -4.37
N ASP A 154 2.12 -12.62 -3.94
CA ASP A 154 1.79 -14.00 -3.63
C ASP A 154 0.90 -14.08 -2.39
N VAL A 155 -0.25 -14.74 -2.47
CA VAL A 155 -1.17 -14.93 -1.34
C VAL A 155 -0.50 -15.67 -0.18
N ASP A 156 0.44 -16.57 -0.48
CA ASP A 156 1.24 -17.27 0.52
C ASP A 156 2.29 -16.38 1.21
N ASN A 157 2.60 -15.22 0.62
CA ASN A 157 3.39 -14.18 1.28
C ASN A 157 2.52 -13.27 2.17
N GLY A 158 1.36 -13.73 2.60
CA GLY A 158 0.40 -12.95 3.36
C GLY A 158 -0.19 -13.66 4.56
N LEU A 159 -0.57 -12.84 5.53
CA LEU A 159 -1.44 -13.23 6.65
C LEU A 159 -2.57 -12.21 6.76
N LEU A 160 -3.81 -12.68 6.93
CA LEU A 160 -4.93 -11.82 7.23
C LEU A 160 -4.98 -11.61 8.75
N LEU A 161 -4.69 -10.39 9.21
CA LEU A 161 -4.50 -10.08 10.63
C LEU A 161 -5.44 -8.96 11.11
N SER A 162 -5.77 -8.97 12.40
CA SER A 162 -6.37 -7.81 13.05
C SER A 162 -5.36 -6.64 13.12
N PRO A 163 -5.81 -5.38 13.19
CA PRO A 163 -4.90 -4.22 13.26
C PRO A 163 -3.90 -4.30 14.42
N THR A 164 -4.32 -4.86 15.55
CA THR A 164 -3.44 -5.05 16.71
C THR A 164 -2.35 -6.06 16.42
N VAL A 165 -2.69 -7.25 15.93
CA VAL A 165 -1.72 -8.31 15.61
C VAL A 165 -0.78 -7.87 14.51
N ASP A 166 -1.32 -7.25 13.43
CA ASP A 166 -0.54 -6.68 12.33
C ASP A 166 0.52 -5.69 12.82
N SER A 167 0.15 -4.79 13.73
CA SER A 167 1.08 -3.79 14.28
C SER A 167 2.31 -4.41 14.97
N TYR A 168 2.17 -5.54 15.66
CA TYR A 168 3.29 -6.26 16.27
C TYR A 168 4.05 -7.08 15.24
N PHE A 169 3.35 -7.72 14.32
CA PHE A 169 3.96 -8.52 13.27
C PHE A 169 4.79 -7.68 12.30
N ASP A 170 4.24 -6.61 11.76
CA ASP A 170 4.95 -5.72 10.84
C ASP A 170 6.19 -5.09 11.47
N LYS A 171 6.13 -4.77 12.76
CA LYS A 171 7.28 -4.27 13.52
C LYS A 171 8.29 -5.35 13.93
N LYS A 172 8.04 -6.64 13.63
CA LYS A 172 8.87 -7.77 14.05
C LYS A 172 8.99 -7.90 15.58
N ASP A 173 7.92 -7.53 16.29
CA ASP A 173 7.78 -7.77 17.73
C ASP A 173 7.24 -9.18 18.01
N ILE A 174 6.54 -9.74 17.03
CA ILE A 174 6.15 -11.15 16.99
C ILE A 174 6.52 -11.79 15.65
N SER A 175 6.65 -13.11 15.65
CA SER A 175 6.79 -13.95 14.46
C SER A 175 6.15 -15.32 14.71
N PHE A 176 6.25 -16.24 13.74
CA PHE A 176 5.68 -17.59 13.87
C PHE A 176 6.68 -18.66 13.46
N ARG A 177 6.65 -19.82 14.17
CA ARG A 177 7.37 -21.03 13.79
C ARG A 177 6.64 -21.79 12.69
N ASP A 178 7.25 -22.82 12.16
CA ASP A 178 6.66 -23.65 11.09
C ASP A 178 5.48 -24.50 11.56
N ASP A 179 5.34 -24.71 12.87
CA ASP A 179 4.18 -25.33 13.50
C ASP A 179 3.05 -24.32 13.86
N GLY A 180 3.21 -23.07 13.45
CA GLY A 180 2.28 -22.00 13.73
C GLY A 180 2.39 -21.36 15.11
N SER A 181 3.22 -21.89 16.01
CA SER A 181 3.42 -21.31 17.34
C SER A 181 4.06 -19.93 17.25
N ILE A 182 3.63 -19.02 18.13
CA ILE A 182 4.08 -17.62 18.11
C ILE A 182 5.46 -17.48 18.76
N LEU A 183 6.27 -16.60 18.19
CA LEU A 183 7.50 -16.06 18.78
C LEU A 183 7.23 -14.64 19.23
N ILE A 184 7.58 -14.30 20.47
CA ILE A 184 7.28 -12.98 21.05
C ILE A 184 8.57 -12.35 21.53
N GLY A 185 8.87 -11.15 21.04
CA GLY A 185 10.05 -10.38 21.41
C GLY A 185 10.01 -9.89 22.86
N SER A 186 11.17 -9.60 23.42
CA SER A 186 11.33 -9.19 24.82
C SER A 186 10.71 -7.82 25.15
N ASN A 187 10.50 -6.99 24.12
CA ASN A 187 9.91 -5.65 24.23
C ASN A 187 8.36 -5.65 24.27
N VAL A 188 7.71 -6.81 24.10
CA VAL A 188 6.26 -6.94 24.16
C VAL A 188 5.83 -7.02 25.63
N ALA A 189 4.89 -6.14 26.01
CA ALA A 189 4.36 -6.08 27.37
C ALA A 189 3.77 -7.44 27.81
N GLU A 190 3.95 -7.81 29.07
CA GLU A 190 3.57 -9.11 29.62
C GLU A 190 2.09 -9.44 29.44
N THR A 191 1.22 -8.45 29.61
CA THR A 191 -0.23 -8.61 29.38
C THR A 191 -0.59 -9.02 27.95
N ILE A 192 0.13 -8.45 26.97
CA ILE A 192 -0.05 -8.77 25.55
C ILE A 192 0.57 -10.14 25.24
N ARG A 193 1.72 -10.46 25.84
CA ARG A 193 2.37 -11.76 25.72
C ARG A 193 1.43 -12.88 26.13
N ILE A 194 0.84 -12.79 27.33
CA ILE A 194 -0.11 -13.76 27.88
C ILE A 194 -1.33 -13.95 26.95
N ASP A 195 -1.76 -12.88 26.29
CA ASP A 195 -2.88 -12.97 25.34
C ASP A 195 -2.46 -13.66 24.04
N PHE A 196 -1.32 -13.34 23.50
CA PHE A 196 -0.83 -13.93 22.25
C PHE A 196 -0.46 -15.40 22.38
N GLU A 197 0.10 -15.83 23.50
CA GLU A 197 0.47 -17.22 23.77
C GLU A 197 -0.70 -18.21 23.76
N LYS A 198 -1.95 -17.70 23.84
CA LYS A 198 -3.16 -18.53 23.74
C LYS A 198 -3.45 -19.01 22.33
N TYR A 199 -2.79 -18.42 21.32
CA TYR A 199 -3.11 -18.60 19.91
C TYR A 199 -1.93 -19.11 19.11
N LYS A 200 -2.22 -19.80 18.02
CA LYS A 200 -1.26 -20.19 16.99
C LYS A 200 -1.89 -20.05 15.61
N LEU A 201 -1.07 -19.97 14.57
CA LEU A 201 -1.55 -20.11 13.21
C LEU A 201 -2.05 -21.55 12.99
N ASP A 202 -3.06 -21.69 12.13
CA ASP A 202 -3.67 -22.97 11.81
C ASP A 202 -2.85 -23.72 10.76
N ASP A 203 -2.78 -25.06 10.88
CA ASP A 203 -2.12 -25.88 9.89
C ASP A 203 -2.75 -25.74 8.49
N ALA A 204 -4.04 -25.40 8.42
CA ALA A 204 -4.75 -25.18 7.16
C ALA A 204 -4.19 -24.05 6.30
N ILE A 205 -3.51 -23.06 6.92
CA ILE A 205 -2.85 -21.96 6.19
C ILE A 205 -1.34 -22.16 6.07
N LEU A 206 -0.75 -23.13 6.75
CA LEU A 206 0.70 -23.34 6.84
C LEU A 206 1.20 -24.31 5.76
N ASN A 207 1.11 -23.89 4.50
CA ASN A 207 1.75 -24.63 3.41
C ASN A 207 3.28 -24.36 3.34
N GLU A 208 4.02 -25.15 2.57
CA GLU A 208 5.47 -25.04 2.46
C GLU A 208 5.94 -23.69 1.87
N ARG A 209 5.13 -23.06 1.03
CA ARG A 209 5.46 -21.76 0.44
C ARG A 209 5.33 -20.64 1.50
N ARG A 210 4.27 -20.63 2.29
CA ARG A 210 4.09 -19.69 3.41
C ARG A 210 5.15 -19.87 4.50
N LYS A 211 5.53 -21.10 4.82
CA LYS A 211 6.62 -21.39 5.77
C LYS A 211 7.97 -20.80 5.32
N ARG A 212 8.27 -20.79 4.02
CA ARG A 212 9.48 -20.14 3.50
C ARG A 212 9.47 -18.63 3.75
N TYR A 213 8.35 -17.97 3.54
CA TYR A 213 8.19 -16.55 3.87
C TYR A 213 8.29 -16.31 5.38
N LEU A 214 7.68 -17.17 6.20
CA LEU A 214 7.80 -17.10 7.66
C LEU A 214 9.26 -17.28 8.12
N ALA A 215 10.03 -18.15 7.48
CA ALA A 215 11.46 -18.28 7.75
C ALA A 215 12.24 -16.98 7.46
N TYR A 216 11.88 -16.25 6.39
CA TYR A 216 12.45 -14.93 6.12
C TYR A 216 12.09 -13.93 7.22
N HIS A 217 10.80 -13.88 7.62
CA HIS A 217 10.34 -12.99 8.67
C HIS A 217 11.00 -13.29 10.02
N ARG A 218 11.21 -14.56 10.37
CA ARG A 218 11.93 -14.97 11.59
C ARG A 218 13.36 -14.43 11.62
N LYS A 219 14.08 -14.44 10.51
CA LYS A 219 15.42 -13.83 10.45
C LYS A 219 15.41 -12.35 10.78
N LEU A 220 14.40 -11.61 10.30
CA LEU A 220 14.23 -10.20 10.63
C LEU A 220 13.84 -10.00 12.12
N PHE A 221 12.98 -10.87 12.64
CA PHE A 221 12.59 -10.90 14.05
C PHE A 221 13.80 -11.17 14.96
N GLU A 222 14.60 -12.19 14.67
CA GLU A 222 15.82 -12.53 15.42
C GLU A 222 16.84 -11.39 15.39
N LYS A 223 17.04 -10.78 14.23
CA LYS A 223 17.94 -9.61 14.10
C LYS A 223 17.50 -8.44 14.99
N LYS A 224 16.19 -8.20 15.10
CA LYS A 224 15.64 -7.13 15.93
C LYS A 224 15.74 -7.46 17.43
N ASN A 225 15.43 -8.69 17.82
CA ASN A 225 15.27 -9.09 19.22
C ASN A 225 16.51 -9.73 19.84
N GLY A 226 17.67 -9.66 19.17
CA GLY A 226 18.97 -10.09 19.70
C GLY A 226 19.15 -11.59 19.75
N GLY A 227 18.65 -12.35 18.75
CA GLY A 227 18.83 -13.80 18.65
C GLY A 227 18.34 -14.51 19.92
N ILE A 228 17.08 -14.90 19.95
CA ILE A 228 16.56 -15.75 21.03
C ILE A 228 17.20 -17.15 20.82
N GLN A 229 18.04 -17.56 21.76
CA GLN A 229 18.59 -18.92 21.85
C GLN A 229 17.49 -19.94 22.13
#